data_3217aecb0e017a68d29e9510e2d8e796
#
_entry.id   3217aecb0e017a68d29e9510e2d8e796
#
_cell.length_a   1.000
_cell.length_b   1.000
_cell.length_c   1.000
_cell.angle_alpha   90.00
_cell.angle_beta   90.00
_cell.angle_gamma   90.00
#
_symmetry.space_group_name_H-M   'P 1'
#
loop_
_entity.id
_entity.type
_entity.pdbx_description
1 polymer ?
#
loop_
_entity_poly.entity_id
_entity_poly.type
_entity_poly.pdbx_seq_one_letter_code
_entity_poly.pdbx_strand_id
1 'polypeptide(L)'
;MSIIWSSEARRSLRAIRRFIAQDSEFYALRMVTRIIERVERAALSPTQGHAVHEYPEKPLKEVHESPYRIIYGFSEGEFRVVTVVHFKQRLKKKRLTSRR
;
A
#
# COMPACT_ATOMS: atom_id res chain seq x y z
N MET A 1 5.57 5.36 15.31
CA MET A 1 4.38 5.95 14.65
C MET A 1 3.33 4.86 14.46
N SER A 2 2.07 5.18 14.70
CA SER A 2 0.98 4.21 14.52
C SER A 2 0.74 3.94 13.03
N ILE A 3 0.53 2.68 12.69
CA ILE A 3 0.22 2.28 11.32
C ILE A 3 -1.28 2.02 11.22
N ILE A 4 -1.94 2.70 10.28
CA ILE A 4 -3.35 2.55 10.04
C ILE A 4 -3.56 2.14 8.59
N TRP A 5 -4.33 1.07 8.39
CA TRP A 5 -4.70 0.61 7.06
C TRP A 5 -6.11 1.11 6.76
N SER A 6 -6.26 1.87 5.69
CA SER A 6 -7.58 2.32 5.26
C SER A 6 -8.44 1.13 4.85
N SER A 7 -9.75 1.33 4.74
CA SER A 7 -10.62 0.27 4.25
C SER A 7 -10.26 -0.12 2.81
N GLU A 8 -9.87 0.86 1.99
CA GLU A 8 -9.41 0.58 0.63
C GLU A 8 -8.14 -0.27 0.63
N ALA A 9 -7.18 0.05 1.50
CA ALA A 9 -5.93 -0.71 1.59
C ALA A 9 -6.19 -2.14 2.05
N ARG A 10 -7.10 -2.33 3.00
CA ARG A 10 -7.47 -3.67 3.45
C ARG A 10 -8.14 -4.48 2.33
N ARG A 11 -9.02 -3.83 1.56
CA ARG A 11 -9.66 -4.49 0.40
C ARG A 11 -8.63 -4.88 -0.64
N SER A 12 -7.68 -3.97 -0.95
CA SER A 12 -6.63 -4.26 -1.92
C SER A 12 -5.80 -5.46 -1.49
N LEU A 13 -5.43 -5.52 -0.23
CA LEU A 13 -4.60 -6.61 0.29
C LEU A 13 -5.34 -7.95 0.20
N ARG A 14 -6.62 -7.96 0.56
CA ARG A 14 -7.45 -9.18 0.43
C ARG A 14 -7.60 -9.62 -1.03
N ALA A 15 -7.78 -8.65 -1.95
CA ALA A 15 -7.90 -8.97 -3.37
C ALA A 15 -6.60 -9.57 -3.92
N ILE A 16 -5.45 -9.02 -3.52
CA ILE A 16 -4.14 -9.54 -3.90
C ILE A 16 -4.00 -10.97 -3.41
N ARG A 17 -4.35 -11.22 -2.15
CA ARG A 17 -4.27 -12.55 -1.57
C ARG A 17 -5.13 -13.54 -2.33
N ARG A 18 -6.39 -13.19 -2.61
CA ARG A 18 -7.29 -14.08 -3.35
C ARG A 18 -6.78 -14.39 -4.75
N PHE A 19 -6.24 -13.36 -5.42
CA PHE A 19 -5.72 -13.54 -6.77
C PHE A 19 -4.55 -14.54 -6.80
N ILE A 20 -3.57 -14.35 -5.92
CA ILE A 20 -2.40 -15.23 -5.89
C ILE A 20 -2.78 -16.62 -5.41
N ALA A 21 -3.73 -16.72 -4.47
CA ALA A 21 -4.15 -17.99 -3.91
C ALA A 21 -4.82 -18.92 -4.91
N GLN A 22 -5.29 -18.39 -6.04
CA GLN A 22 -5.81 -19.23 -7.14
C GLN A 22 -4.75 -20.20 -7.62
N ASP A 23 -3.48 -19.80 -7.58
CA ASP A 23 -2.37 -20.64 -8.01
C ASP A 23 -1.62 -21.25 -6.82
N SER A 24 -1.48 -20.52 -5.71
CA SER A 24 -0.71 -20.99 -4.58
C SER A 24 -1.06 -20.21 -3.30
N GLU A 25 -1.63 -20.92 -2.34
CA GLU A 25 -1.88 -20.36 -1.00
C GLU A 25 -0.57 -19.95 -0.34
N PHE A 26 0.49 -20.72 -0.56
CA PHE A 26 1.81 -20.44 0.02
C PHE A 26 2.33 -19.07 -0.47
N TYR A 27 2.31 -18.84 -1.78
CA TYR A 27 2.81 -17.58 -2.32
C TYR A 27 1.89 -16.40 -2.00
N ALA A 28 0.58 -16.64 -1.86
CA ALA A 28 -0.35 -15.61 -1.43
C ALA A 28 0.03 -15.10 -0.04
N LEU A 29 0.26 -16.01 0.89
CA LEU A 29 0.65 -15.64 2.24
C LEU A 29 2.01 -14.96 2.27
N ARG A 30 2.97 -15.46 1.49
CA ARG A 30 4.30 -14.83 1.40
C ARG A 30 4.21 -13.38 0.92
N MET A 31 3.43 -13.14 -0.14
CA MET A 31 3.34 -11.77 -0.68
C MET A 31 2.67 -10.83 0.31
N VAL A 32 1.58 -11.26 0.95
CA VAL A 32 0.91 -10.45 1.97
C VAL A 32 1.86 -10.10 3.11
N THR A 33 2.61 -11.09 3.57
CA THR A 33 3.60 -10.88 4.64
C THR A 33 4.66 -9.86 4.22
N ARG A 34 5.17 -9.97 3.00
CA ARG A 34 6.18 -9.04 2.48
C ARG A 34 5.63 -7.61 2.38
N ILE A 35 4.39 -7.46 1.96
CA ILE A 35 3.76 -6.15 1.87
C ILE A 35 3.65 -5.54 3.27
N ILE A 36 3.18 -6.30 4.24
CA ILE A 36 3.05 -5.83 5.62
C ILE A 36 4.41 -5.43 6.20
N GLU A 37 5.43 -6.26 5.98
CA GLU A 37 6.79 -5.96 6.45
C GLU A 37 7.35 -4.71 5.78
N ARG A 38 7.04 -4.53 4.48
CA ARG A 38 7.49 -3.32 3.77
C ARG A 38 6.86 -2.07 4.35
N VAL A 39 5.58 -2.14 4.70
CA VAL A 39 4.87 -1.05 5.38
C VAL A 39 5.52 -0.73 6.72
N GLU A 40 5.86 -1.75 7.49
CA GLU A 40 6.49 -1.55 8.79
C GLU A 40 7.84 -0.86 8.66
N ARG A 41 8.63 -1.24 7.66
CA ARG A 41 9.91 -0.56 7.40
C ARG A 41 9.71 0.88 6.95
N ALA A 42 8.73 1.12 6.07
CA ALA A 42 8.43 2.47 5.59
C ALA A 42 8.02 3.40 6.74
N ALA A 43 7.29 2.87 7.71
CA ALA A 43 6.84 3.66 8.85
C ALA A 43 8.00 4.12 9.74
N LEU A 44 9.16 3.44 9.68
CA LEU A 44 10.35 3.86 10.40
C LEU A 44 11.04 5.06 9.74
N SER A 45 10.82 5.26 8.44
CA SER A 45 11.42 6.37 7.69
C SER A 45 10.44 6.88 6.65
N PRO A 46 9.33 7.48 7.07
CA PRO A 46 8.21 7.77 6.15
C PRO A 46 8.53 8.82 5.09
N THR A 47 9.56 9.64 5.29
CA THR A 47 9.95 10.65 4.30
C THR A 47 10.72 10.06 3.12
N GLN A 48 11.16 8.81 3.20
CA GLN A 48 12.03 8.21 2.18
C GLN A 48 11.30 7.59 1.00
N GLY A 49 9.97 7.57 1.02
CA GLY A 49 9.20 7.06 -0.10
C GLY A 49 9.27 8.00 -1.31
N HIS A 50 8.84 7.49 -2.45
CA HIS A 50 8.78 8.26 -3.69
C HIS A 50 7.49 9.06 -3.76
N ALA A 51 7.50 10.19 -4.47
CA ALA A 51 6.28 10.92 -4.76
C ALA A 51 5.39 10.08 -5.68
N VAL A 52 4.08 10.22 -5.52
CA VAL A 52 3.11 9.55 -6.39
C VAL A 52 2.94 10.40 -7.65
N HIS A 53 3.55 9.97 -8.75
CA HIS A 53 3.67 10.80 -9.94
C HIS A 53 2.33 11.11 -10.62
N GLU A 54 1.31 10.26 -10.45
CA GLU A 54 -0.02 10.52 -11.02
C GLU A 54 -0.72 11.69 -10.31
N TYR A 55 -0.37 11.94 -9.05
CA TYR A 55 -1.02 12.97 -8.23
C TYR A 55 0.03 13.72 -7.42
N PRO A 56 0.94 14.44 -8.10
CA PRO A 56 2.05 15.08 -7.40
C PRO A 56 1.63 16.19 -6.44
N GLU A 57 0.42 16.70 -6.59
CA GLU A 57 -0.11 17.74 -5.70
C GLU A 57 -0.57 17.18 -4.35
N LYS A 58 -0.76 15.86 -4.24
CA LYS A 58 -1.24 15.25 -2.99
C LYS A 58 -0.08 14.94 -2.06
N PRO A 59 -0.30 15.05 -0.75
CA PRO A 59 0.76 14.75 0.24
C PRO A 59 0.89 13.24 0.45
N LEU A 60 1.13 12.51 -0.63
CA LEU A 60 1.23 11.06 -0.63
C LEU A 60 2.59 10.63 -1.13
N LYS A 61 3.04 9.49 -0.64
CA LYS A 61 4.27 8.85 -1.10
C LYS A 61 3.98 7.39 -1.39
N GLU A 62 4.94 6.74 -2.01
CA GLU A 62 4.82 5.31 -2.24
C GLU A 62 6.14 4.60 -1.99
N VAL A 63 6.04 3.35 -1.57
CA VAL A 63 7.15 2.41 -1.54
C VAL A 63 6.72 1.18 -2.32
N HIS A 64 7.70 0.37 -2.70
CA HIS A 64 7.43 -0.76 -3.58
C HIS A 64 7.76 -2.08 -2.88
N GLU A 65 6.89 -3.05 -3.10
CA GLU A 65 7.17 -4.46 -2.86
C GLU A 65 6.77 -5.15 -4.15
N SER A 66 7.73 -5.35 -5.03
CA SER A 66 7.49 -5.78 -6.40
C SER A 66 6.63 -7.03 -6.47
N PRO A 67 5.57 -7.08 -7.28
CA PRO A 67 5.19 -6.09 -8.29
C PRO A 67 4.14 -5.08 -7.82
N TYR A 68 4.13 -4.72 -6.56
CA TYR A 68 3.10 -3.85 -5.98
C TYR A 68 3.66 -2.51 -5.53
N ARG A 69 2.81 -1.49 -5.61
CA ARG A 69 3.04 -0.15 -5.11
C ARG A 69 2.19 0.03 -3.86
N ILE A 70 2.77 0.52 -2.80
CA ILE A 70 2.08 0.79 -1.53
C ILE A 70 2.01 2.30 -1.39
N ILE A 71 0.80 2.85 -1.48
CA ILE A 71 0.56 4.29 -1.42
C ILE A 71 0.22 4.66 0.03
N TYR A 72 0.91 5.66 0.58
CA TYR A 72 0.71 6.04 1.97
C TYR A 72 0.82 7.54 2.18
N GLY A 73 0.27 8.01 3.28
CA GLY A 73 0.48 9.34 3.80
C GLY A 73 0.92 9.25 5.25
N PHE A 74 1.48 10.33 5.80
CA PHE A 74 1.86 10.34 7.20
C PHE A 74 1.78 11.75 7.76
N SER A 75 1.43 11.85 9.03
CA SER A 75 1.40 13.11 9.77
C SER A 75 1.15 12.81 11.24
N GLU A 76 1.73 13.65 12.12
CA GLU A 76 1.41 13.64 13.55
C GLU A 76 1.41 12.26 14.21
N GLY A 77 2.47 11.48 13.94
CA GLY A 77 2.64 10.17 14.56
C GLY A 77 1.81 9.06 13.91
N GLU A 78 1.12 9.33 12.81
CA GLU A 78 0.30 8.36 12.12
C GLU A 78 0.85 8.08 10.73
N PHE A 79 0.99 6.80 10.39
CA PHE A 79 1.36 6.34 9.06
C PHE A 79 0.13 5.61 8.50
N ARG A 80 -0.45 6.16 7.43
CA ARG A 80 -1.67 5.62 6.87
C ARG A 80 -1.41 4.98 5.51
N VAL A 81 -1.70 3.68 5.41
CA VAL A 81 -1.67 2.99 4.13
C VAL A 81 -2.99 3.28 3.42
N VAL A 82 -2.91 3.93 2.26
CA VAL A 82 -4.10 4.38 1.52
C VAL A 82 -4.61 3.29 0.59
N THR A 83 -3.73 2.69 -0.19
CA THR A 83 -4.08 1.59 -1.10
C THR A 83 -2.83 0.84 -1.52
N VAL A 84 -3.03 -0.35 -2.09
CA VAL A 84 -1.95 -1.16 -2.67
C VAL A 84 -2.38 -1.53 -4.08
N VAL A 85 -1.55 -1.23 -5.07
CA VAL A 85 -1.87 -1.48 -6.48
C VAL A 85 -0.71 -2.18 -7.17
N HIS A 86 -1.03 -3.00 -8.18
CA HIS A 86 0.00 -3.62 -9.01
C HIS A 86 0.64 -2.57 -9.92
N PHE A 87 1.92 -2.73 -10.25
CA PHE A 87 2.65 -1.80 -11.14
C PHE A 87 1.91 -1.55 -12.46
N LYS A 88 1.21 -2.55 -12.95
CA LYS A 88 0.48 -2.46 -14.22
C LYS A 88 -0.89 -1.80 -14.12
N GLN A 89 -1.38 -1.59 -12.91
CA GLN A 89 -2.68 -0.96 -12.70
C GLN A 89 -2.52 0.55 -12.69
N ARG A 90 -3.47 1.25 -13.31
CA ARG A 90 -3.54 2.70 -13.19
C ARG A 90 -4.06 3.06 -11.81
N LEU A 91 -3.37 3.94 -11.13
CA LEU A 91 -3.83 4.43 -9.83
C LEU A 91 -4.92 5.47 -10.04
N LYS A 92 -6.16 5.07 -9.79
CA LYS A 92 -7.33 5.95 -9.97
C LYS A 92 -7.59 6.75 -8.70
N LYS A 93 -8.03 7.98 -8.89
CA LYS A 93 -8.25 8.93 -7.80
C LYS A 93 -9.20 8.39 -6.74
N LYS A 94 -10.22 7.63 -7.11
CA LYS A 94 -11.19 7.08 -6.15
C LYS A 94 -10.54 6.15 -5.12
N ARG A 95 -9.40 5.55 -5.44
CA ARG A 95 -8.69 4.68 -4.49
C ARG A 95 -7.97 5.48 -3.40
N LEU A 96 -7.82 6.78 -3.60
CA LEU A 96 -7.12 7.67 -2.66
C LEU A 96 -8.06 8.33 -1.66
N THR A 97 -9.37 8.15 -1.82
CA THR A 97 -10.39 8.82 -0.99
C THR A 97 -11.06 7.88 -0.01
N SER A 98 -10.55 6.68 0.16
CA SER A 98 -11.10 5.69 1.06
C SER A 98 -11.07 6.17 2.51
N ARG A 99 -12.14 5.89 3.25
CA ARG A 99 -12.21 6.12 4.68
C ARG A 99 -11.76 4.87 5.42
N ARG A 100 -11.41 5.04 6.69
CA ARG A 100 -11.04 3.92 7.53
C ARG A 100 -12.17 2.92 7.69
#